data_a9fdfcfafe492a0a35b4466d5ca75b46
#
_entry.id   a9fdfcfafe492a0a35b4466d5ca75b46
#
_cell.length_a   1.000
_cell.length_b   1.000
_cell.length_c   1.000
_cell.angle_alpha   90.00
_cell.angle_beta   90.00
_cell.angle_gamma   90.00
#
_symmetry.space_group_name_H-M   'P 1'
#
loop_
_entity.id
_entity.type
_entity.pdbx_description
1 polymer ?
#
loop_
_entity_poly.entity_id
_entity_poly.type
_entity_poly.pdbx_seq_one_letter_code
_entity_poly.pdbx_strand_id
1 'polypeptide(L)'
;MKKIENTFAVTGFVSKDASVREFENASVARFSLAISKGEKDKDGKTQYTSAFMSIEAWRKNENKDSFETLKKGEMITCEGYFKPEEWTEEDGTVRNRVILVANKFYPTPEKEDNKKGK
;
A
#
# COMPACT_ATOMS: atom_id res chain seq x y z
N MET A 1 7.57 29.18 7.88
CA MET A 1 6.36 28.34 7.74
C MET A 1 6.70 26.90 8.06
N LYS A 2 5.87 26.25 8.81
CA LYS A 2 6.11 24.87 9.18
C LYS A 2 5.69 23.95 8.04
N LYS A 3 6.48 22.91 7.84
CA LYS A 3 6.18 21.95 6.79
C LYS A 3 5.22 20.90 7.30
N ILE A 4 4.27 20.51 6.47
CA ILE A 4 3.35 19.44 6.80
C ILE A 4 3.94 18.13 6.28
N GLU A 5 4.09 17.19 7.19
CA GLU A 5 4.56 15.86 6.80
C GLU A 5 3.38 14.96 6.57
N ASN A 6 3.39 14.27 5.45
CA ASN A 6 2.30 13.35 5.10
C ASN A 6 2.86 12.32 4.12
N THR A 7 3.57 11.34 4.64
CA THR A 7 4.19 10.32 3.81
C THR A 7 4.10 8.97 4.49
N PHE A 8 4.18 7.92 3.70
CA PHE A 8 4.31 6.58 4.23
C PHE A 8 5.20 5.75 3.33
N ALA A 9 5.78 4.72 3.91
CA ALA A 9 6.48 3.68 3.16
C ALA A 9 6.12 2.37 3.83
N VAL A 10 5.70 1.40 3.06
CA VAL A 10 5.26 0.14 3.62
C VAL A 10 5.59 -0.99 2.65
N THR A 11 5.94 -2.13 3.21
CA THR A 11 6.21 -3.33 2.44
C THR A 11 5.27 -4.42 2.92
N GLY A 12 4.68 -5.15 2.00
CA GLY A 12 3.81 -6.25 2.35
C GLY A 12 3.57 -7.13 1.13
N PHE A 13 2.72 -8.12 1.33
CA PHE A 13 2.38 -9.04 0.25
C PHE A 13 1.03 -8.69 -0.33
N VAL A 14 0.93 -8.69 -1.65
CA VAL A 14 -0.35 -8.45 -2.31
C VAL A 14 -1.26 -9.63 -2.00
N SER A 15 -2.42 -9.35 -1.41
CA SER A 15 -3.30 -10.43 -0.95
C SER A 15 -4.14 -11.02 -2.07
N LYS A 16 -4.38 -10.26 -3.12
CA LYS A 16 -5.04 -10.74 -4.32
C LYS A 16 -4.68 -9.78 -5.44
N ASP A 17 -4.88 -10.22 -6.68
CA ASP A 17 -4.54 -9.39 -7.83
C ASP A 17 -5.23 -8.03 -7.73
N ALA A 18 -4.51 -7.00 -8.14
CA ALA A 18 -5.04 -5.65 -8.10
C ALA A 18 -6.25 -5.51 -9.02
N SER A 19 -7.19 -4.67 -8.60
CA SER A 19 -8.33 -4.32 -9.41
C SER A 19 -8.00 -3.01 -10.13
N VAL A 20 -8.01 -3.03 -11.46
CA VAL A 20 -7.63 -1.87 -12.24
C VAL A 20 -8.85 -1.28 -12.93
N ARG A 21 -8.99 0.03 -12.85
CA ARG A 21 -10.07 0.73 -13.52
C ARG A 21 -9.48 1.82 -14.39
N GLU A 22 -9.85 1.81 -15.67
CA GLU A 22 -9.35 2.80 -16.62
C GLU A 22 -10.30 3.96 -16.76
N PHE A 23 -9.73 5.15 -16.80
CA PHE A 23 -10.46 6.36 -17.14
C PHE A 23 -9.84 6.94 -18.41
N GLU A 24 -10.32 8.06 -18.83
CA GLU A 24 -9.90 8.64 -20.11
C GLU A 24 -8.39 8.84 -20.19
N ASN A 25 -7.79 9.40 -19.18
CA ASN A 25 -6.36 9.74 -19.23
C ASN A 25 -5.51 8.96 -18.25
N ALA A 26 -6.13 8.29 -17.32
CA ALA A 26 -5.38 7.64 -16.25
C ALA A 26 -6.12 6.41 -15.78
N SER A 27 -5.38 5.53 -15.12
CA SER A 27 -5.97 4.32 -14.53
C SER A 27 -5.59 4.24 -13.07
N VAL A 28 -6.45 3.64 -12.29
CA VAL A 28 -6.21 3.41 -10.87
C VAL A 28 -6.19 1.93 -10.59
N ALA A 29 -5.22 1.50 -9.81
CA ALA A 29 -5.17 0.14 -9.30
C ALA A 29 -5.47 0.18 -7.82
N ARG A 30 -6.37 -0.68 -7.37
CA ARG A 30 -6.67 -0.82 -5.96
C ARG A 30 -6.27 -2.21 -5.54
N PHE A 31 -5.50 -2.28 -4.49
CA PHE A 31 -5.00 -3.57 -4.03
C PHE A 31 -4.85 -3.55 -2.52
N SER A 32 -4.72 -4.74 -1.98
CA SER A 32 -4.62 -4.92 -0.54
C SER A 32 -3.28 -5.55 -0.23
N LEU A 33 -2.54 -4.94 0.68
CA LEU A 33 -1.28 -5.48 1.15
C LEU A 33 -1.47 -6.11 2.52
N ALA A 34 -0.95 -7.31 2.67
CA ALA A 34 -0.88 -7.94 3.97
C ALA A 34 0.40 -7.49 4.63
N ILE A 35 0.27 -6.77 5.74
CA ILE A 35 1.42 -6.28 6.48
C ILE A 35 1.50 -7.01 7.80
N SER A 36 2.71 -7.18 8.31
CA SER A 36 2.94 -7.89 9.54
C SER A 36 3.91 -7.16 10.42
N LYS A 37 3.75 -7.33 11.70
CA LYS A 37 4.71 -6.81 12.65
C LYS A 37 5.01 -7.90 13.66
N GLY A 38 6.30 -8.14 13.91
CA GLY A 38 6.73 -9.11 14.89
C GLY A 38 7.15 -8.44 16.16
N GLU A 39 6.75 -9.01 17.29
CA GLU A 39 7.15 -8.51 18.60
C GLU A 39 7.51 -9.68 19.48
N LYS A 40 8.51 -9.49 20.32
CA LYS A 40 8.91 -10.54 21.26
C LYS A 40 8.02 -10.49 22.49
N ASP A 41 7.58 -11.66 22.91
CA ASP A 41 6.80 -11.75 24.14
C ASP A 41 7.74 -11.97 25.33
N LYS A 42 7.17 -12.22 26.49
CA LYS A 42 7.95 -12.41 27.71
C LYS A 42 8.91 -13.57 27.62
N ASP A 43 8.57 -14.58 26.84
CA ASP A 43 9.38 -15.78 26.73
C ASP A 43 10.46 -15.67 25.66
N GLY A 44 10.56 -14.50 25.02
CA GLY A 44 11.54 -14.30 23.97
C GLY A 44 11.13 -14.80 22.62
N LYS A 45 9.89 -15.30 22.49
CA LYS A 45 9.38 -15.76 21.21
C LYS A 45 8.77 -14.61 20.44
N THR A 46 8.95 -14.64 19.12
CA THR A 46 8.39 -13.61 18.27
C THR A 46 6.95 -13.96 17.93
N GLN A 47 6.06 -13.04 18.22
CA GLN A 47 4.65 -13.15 17.86
C GLN A 47 4.38 -12.17 16.74
N TYR A 48 3.64 -12.61 15.72
CA TYR A 48 3.34 -11.77 14.57
C TYR A 48 1.88 -11.41 14.54
N THR A 49 1.64 -10.15 14.22
CA THR A 49 0.29 -9.66 14.00
C THR A 49 0.23 -9.17 12.56
N SER A 50 -0.82 -9.53 11.87
CA SER A 50 -0.99 -9.18 10.47
C SER A 50 -2.33 -8.52 10.26
N ALA A 51 -2.37 -7.64 9.27
CA ALA A 51 -3.61 -6.99 8.89
C ALA A 51 -3.51 -6.62 7.42
N PHE A 52 -4.66 -6.36 6.81
CA PHE A 52 -4.71 -5.96 5.41
C PHE A 52 -4.92 -4.46 5.33
N MET A 53 -4.31 -3.86 4.34
CA MET A 53 -4.35 -2.43 4.16
C MET A 53 -4.63 -2.15 2.69
N SER A 54 -5.64 -1.34 2.42
CA SER A 54 -6.02 -1.01 1.04
C SER A 54 -5.21 0.16 0.54
N ILE A 55 -4.71 0.04 -0.67
CA ILE A 55 -3.86 1.06 -1.28
C ILE A 55 -4.36 1.34 -2.68
N GLU A 56 -4.27 2.60 -3.09
CA GLU A 56 -4.65 3.08 -4.40
C GLU A 56 -3.42 3.61 -5.10
N ALA A 57 -3.22 3.25 -6.36
CA ALA A 57 -2.11 3.77 -7.14
C ALA A 57 -2.64 4.24 -8.49
N TRP A 58 -2.19 5.40 -8.92
CA TRP A 58 -2.62 6.00 -10.18
C TRP A 58 -1.48 6.08 -11.15
N ARG A 59 -1.77 5.81 -12.43
CA ARG A 59 -0.79 5.94 -13.50
C ARG A 59 -1.50 6.44 -14.74
N LYS A 60 -0.76 7.17 -15.59
CA LYS A 60 -1.29 7.48 -16.90
C LYS A 60 -1.53 6.18 -17.65
N ASN A 61 -2.52 6.18 -18.53
CA ASN A 61 -2.85 4.96 -19.26
C ASN A 61 -1.67 4.38 -20.02
N GLU A 62 -0.78 5.23 -20.51
CA GLU A 62 0.40 4.76 -21.22
C GLU A 62 1.37 4.01 -20.31
N ASN A 63 1.24 4.16 -19.01
CA ASN A 63 2.12 3.51 -18.04
C ASN A 63 1.41 2.45 -17.21
N LYS A 64 0.21 2.07 -17.60
CA LYS A 64 -0.56 1.14 -16.77
C LYS A 64 0.06 -0.26 -16.70
N ASP A 65 0.98 -0.57 -17.57
CA ASP A 65 1.66 -1.86 -17.51
C ASP A 65 2.38 -2.08 -16.19
N SER A 66 2.74 -1.00 -15.50
CA SER A 66 3.40 -1.15 -14.21
C SER A 66 2.50 -1.83 -13.18
N PHE A 67 1.19 -1.81 -13.40
CA PHE A 67 0.27 -2.49 -12.48
C PHE A 67 0.42 -4.00 -12.52
N GLU A 68 1.08 -4.54 -13.52
CA GLU A 68 1.24 -5.99 -13.64
C GLU A 68 2.07 -6.59 -12.50
N THR A 69 2.84 -5.78 -11.81
CA THR A 69 3.59 -6.27 -10.66
C THR A 69 2.70 -6.50 -9.45
N LEU A 70 1.47 -6.00 -9.48
CA LEU A 70 0.56 -6.07 -8.33
C LEU A 70 -0.27 -7.34 -8.38
N LYS A 71 0.41 -8.47 -8.29
CA LYS A 71 -0.22 -9.79 -8.35
C LYS A 71 -0.17 -10.47 -6.99
N LYS A 72 -1.16 -11.30 -6.76
CA LYS A 72 -1.27 -12.03 -5.50
C LYS A 72 0.04 -12.74 -5.17
N GLY A 73 0.51 -12.56 -3.96
CA GLY A 73 1.70 -13.22 -3.46
C GLY A 73 2.99 -12.46 -3.66
N GLU A 74 2.96 -11.40 -4.47
CA GLU A 74 4.17 -10.61 -4.69
C GLU A 74 4.46 -9.69 -3.51
N MET A 75 5.72 -9.56 -3.18
CA MET A 75 6.14 -8.67 -2.11
C MET A 75 6.44 -7.31 -2.72
N ILE A 76 5.67 -6.31 -2.34
CA ILE A 76 5.71 -4.98 -2.95
C ILE A 76 6.01 -3.94 -1.89
N THR A 77 6.83 -2.97 -2.26
CA THR A 77 7.08 -1.80 -1.42
C THR A 77 6.36 -0.61 -2.04
N CYS A 78 5.60 0.10 -1.22
CA CYS A 78 4.83 1.26 -1.66
C CYS A 78 5.25 2.48 -0.87
N GLU A 79 5.35 3.61 -1.56
CA GLU A 79 5.63 4.90 -0.94
C GLU A 79 4.60 5.89 -1.42
N GLY A 80 4.11 6.71 -0.52
CA GLY A 80 3.10 7.66 -0.93
C GLY A 80 2.65 8.55 0.21
N TYR A 81 1.38 8.90 0.18
CA TYR A 81 0.82 9.82 1.15
C TYR A 81 -0.58 9.38 1.54
N PHE A 82 -1.07 9.95 2.64
CA PHE A 82 -2.42 9.70 3.12
C PHE A 82 -3.33 10.78 2.57
N LYS A 83 -4.37 10.38 1.85
CA LYS A 83 -5.31 11.30 1.25
C LYS A 83 -6.59 11.30 2.05
N PRO A 84 -6.96 12.42 2.66
CA PRO A 84 -8.23 12.49 3.39
C PRO A 84 -9.36 12.69 2.40
N GLU A 85 -10.48 12.04 2.68
CA GLU A 85 -11.71 12.22 1.92
C GLU A 85 -12.84 12.50 2.86
N GLU A 86 -13.72 13.39 2.48
CA GLU A 86 -14.88 13.75 3.27
C GLU A 86 -16.10 13.76 2.38
N TRP A 87 -17.21 13.23 2.91
CA TRP A 87 -18.48 13.30 2.15
C TRP A 87 -19.62 13.41 3.15
N THR A 88 -20.76 13.84 2.63
CA THR A 88 -21.95 14.00 3.44
C THR A 88 -22.99 12.98 2.98
N GLU A 89 -23.53 12.24 3.91
CA GLU A 89 -24.53 11.23 3.61
C GLU A 89 -25.89 11.89 3.46
N GLU A 90 -26.86 11.13 2.96
CA GLU A 90 -28.19 11.66 2.70
C GLU A 90 -28.84 12.23 3.95
N ASP A 91 -28.53 11.66 5.10
CA ASP A 91 -29.12 12.12 6.35
C ASP A 91 -28.38 13.34 6.92
N GLY A 92 -27.40 13.87 6.21
CA GLY A 92 -26.66 15.03 6.67
C GLY A 92 -25.43 14.70 7.50
N THR A 93 -25.18 13.43 7.76
CA THR A 93 -24.03 13.02 8.54
C THR A 93 -22.75 13.21 7.71
N VAL A 94 -21.76 13.88 8.29
CA VAL A 94 -20.48 14.06 7.63
C VAL A 94 -19.58 12.88 7.98
N ARG A 95 -19.01 12.25 6.97
CA ARG A 95 -18.10 11.14 7.14
C ARG A 95 -16.75 11.47 6.54
N ASN A 96 -15.73 10.85 7.06
CA ASN A 96 -14.41 11.03 6.45
C ASN A 96 -13.62 9.73 6.59
N ARG A 97 -12.60 9.62 5.78
CA ARG A 97 -11.71 8.48 5.81
C ARG A 97 -10.36 8.88 5.23
N VAL A 98 -9.40 8.02 5.43
CA VAL A 98 -8.06 8.23 4.89
C VAL A 98 -7.77 7.12 3.90
N ILE A 99 -7.32 7.50 2.70
CA ILE A 99 -6.93 6.57 1.67
C ILE A 99 -5.41 6.64 1.52
N LEU A 100 -4.78 5.47 1.42
CA LEU A 100 -3.34 5.42 1.18
C LEU A 100 -3.13 5.45 -0.32
N VAL A 101 -2.44 6.49 -0.82
CA VAL A 101 -2.17 6.65 -2.24
C VAL A 101 -0.68 6.43 -2.47
N ALA A 102 -0.35 5.44 -3.28
CA ALA A 102 1.04 5.12 -3.58
C ALA A 102 1.50 5.92 -4.79
N ASN A 103 2.50 6.77 -4.60
CA ASN A 103 3.18 7.47 -5.69
C ASN A 103 4.12 6.54 -6.40
N LYS A 104 4.73 5.64 -5.63
CA LYS A 104 5.68 4.68 -6.13
C LYS A 104 5.33 3.32 -5.58
N PHE A 105 5.47 2.32 -6.41
CA PHE A 105 5.37 0.94 -5.95
C PHE A 105 6.29 0.11 -6.82
N TYR A 106 6.91 -0.88 -6.22
CA TYR A 106 7.87 -1.71 -6.93
C TYR A 106 8.06 -3.02 -6.19
N PRO A 107 8.47 -4.06 -6.92
CA PRO A 107 8.78 -5.32 -6.25
C PRO A 107 9.89 -5.08 -5.25
N THR A 108 9.74 -5.64 -4.07
CA THR A 108 10.72 -5.42 -3.02
C THR A 108 12.02 -6.10 -3.39
N PRO A 109 13.15 -5.36 -3.39
CA PRO A 109 14.42 -5.99 -3.74
C PRO A 109 14.85 -6.96 -2.67
N GLU A 110 15.54 -8.01 -3.09
CA GLU A 110 16.13 -8.92 -2.13
C GLU A 110 17.26 -8.24 -1.40
N LYS A 111 17.38 -8.55 -0.13
CA LYS A 111 18.47 -7.98 0.62
C LYS A 111 19.72 -8.78 0.39
N GLU A 112 20.78 -8.07 0.10
CA GLU A 112 22.02 -8.73 -0.13
C GLU A 112 22.54 -9.42 1.08
N ASP A 113 22.36 -8.85 2.22
CA ASP A 113 22.86 -9.44 3.43
C ASP A 113 22.14 -10.70 3.80
N ASN A 114 21.03 -10.97 3.19
CA ASN A 114 20.38 -12.25 3.41
C ASN A 114 21.24 -13.38 2.94
N LYS A 115 22.09 -13.03 2.05
CA LYS A 115 22.90 -14.04 1.52
C LYS A 115 24.02 -14.36 2.37
N LYS A 116 24.34 -13.54 3.15
CA LYS A 116 25.32 -13.66 3.90
C LYS A 116 25.13 -14.04 5.06
N GLY A 117 24.58 -13.89 5.12
CA GLY A 117 24.32 -14.20 6.05
C GLY A 117 24.88 -15.05 6.51
N LYS A 118 25.05 -14.97 6.06
CA LYS A 118 25.21 -15.53 6.14
C LYS A 118 25.58 -15.97 6.43
#